data_c7d7a76cbd8b8534290c63db1e4e9501
#
_entry.id   c7d7a76cbd8b8534290c63db1e4e9501
#
_cell.length_a   1.000
_cell.length_b   1.000
_cell.length_c   1.000
_cell.angle_alpha   90.00
_cell.angle_beta   90.00
_cell.angle_gamma   90.00
#
_symmetry.space_group_name_H-M   'P 1'
#
loop_
_entity.id
_entity.type
_entity.pdbx_description
1 polymer ?
#
loop_
_entity_poly.entity_id
_entity_poly.type
_entity_poly.pdbx_seq_one_letter_code
_entity_poly.pdbx_strand_id
1 'polypeptide(L)'
;MKKSLFFLLLAAFAWGACKNDKPENGPETAGGGSNADLVRNPVSANQPLDTTKLARITYEQTEYDFGQVNEGELVTYKFKFTNTGNVPLTILKARSSCGCTVPEYPEEPIPPGGTGEITAKFNTEGRTNEQKKIIHVTANTYPSETSVMLKGFVKPTGK
;
A
#
# COMPACT_ATOMS: atom_id res chain seq x y z
N MET A 1 44.30 -18.54 -62.53
CA MET A 1 45.35 -17.62 -63.06
C MET A 1 45.50 -16.47 -62.08
N LYS A 2 46.75 -16.31 -61.66
CA LYS A 2 47.45 -15.14 -61.10
C LYS A 2 46.94 -14.62 -59.74
N LYS A 3 47.64 -14.91 -58.65
CA LYS A 3 48.87 -14.18 -58.19
C LYS A 3 48.38 -12.90 -57.48
N SER A 4 48.72 -12.62 -56.32
CA SER A 4 49.98 -12.53 -55.58
C SER A 4 49.74 -11.47 -54.51
N LEU A 5 50.13 -11.59 -53.43
CA LEU A 5 51.33 -11.24 -52.63
C LEU A 5 50.96 -10.33 -51.44
N PHE A 6 51.24 -10.88 -50.28
CA PHE A 6 52.08 -10.25 -49.25
C PHE A 6 51.83 -8.76 -48.87
N PHE A 7 51.41 -8.54 -47.67
CA PHE A 7 52.23 -7.70 -46.80
C PHE A 7 51.91 -7.99 -45.31
N LEU A 8 52.90 -8.51 -44.69
CA LEU A 8 53.07 -8.67 -43.25
C LEU A 8 53.39 -7.31 -42.66
N LEU A 9 52.66 -6.82 -41.69
CA LEU A 9 53.16 -5.81 -40.78
C LEU A 9 52.64 -6.05 -39.37
N LEU A 10 53.60 -6.49 -38.55
CA LEU A 10 53.55 -6.50 -37.09
C LEU A 10 53.28 -5.07 -36.57
N ALA A 11 52.38 -4.90 -35.66
CA ALA A 11 52.42 -3.80 -34.71
C ALA A 11 51.70 -4.17 -33.42
N ALA A 12 52.52 -4.54 -32.48
CA ALA A 12 52.52 -4.17 -31.06
C ALA A 12 51.22 -4.13 -30.28
N PHE A 13 51.10 -5.11 -29.43
CA PHE A 13 50.32 -5.13 -28.20
C PHE A 13 50.67 -3.92 -27.33
N ALA A 14 49.69 -3.07 -27.08
CA ALA A 14 49.73 -2.14 -25.98
C ALA A 14 48.60 -2.53 -25.00
N TRP A 15 48.95 -3.25 -23.98
CA TRP A 15 48.12 -3.41 -22.81
C TRP A 15 48.04 -2.07 -22.09
N GLY A 16 46.92 -1.37 -22.29
CA GLY A 16 46.55 -0.25 -21.45
C GLY A 16 45.92 -0.78 -20.16
N ALA A 17 46.67 -0.76 -19.09
CA ALA A 17 46.17 -0.96 -17.73
C ALA A 17 45.22 0.15 -17.39
N CYS A 18 43.91 -0.14 -17.26
CA CYS A 18 42.97 0.76 -16.63
C CYS A 18 43.33 0.84 -15.15
N LYS A 19 43.95 1.95 -14.77
CA LYS A 19 44.06 2.37 -13.37
C LYS A 19 42.67 2.66 -12.83
N ASN A 20 42.38 2.01 -11.74
CA ASN A 20 41.21 2.24 -10.91
C ASN A 20 41.44 3.55 -10.15
N ASP A 21 41.03 4.67 -10.74
CA ASP A 21 41.03 5.94 -10.05
C ASP A 21 39.76 6.02 -9.16
N LYS A 22 40.01 5.83 -7.88
CA LYS A 22 39.12 6.15 -6.78
C LYS A 22 38.88 7.66 -6.80
N PRO A 23 37.67 8.17 -6.92
CA PRO A 23 37.42 9.60 -6.75
C PRO A 23 37.55 9.98 -5.29
N GLU A 24 38.58 10.78 -5.06
CA GLU A 24 38.83 11.49 -3.79
C GLU A 24 37.84 12.64 -3.63
N ASN A 25 37.21 12.68 -2.46
CA ASN A 25 36.60 13.80 -1.77
C ASN A 25 36.25 15.07 -2.57
N GLY A 26 34.97 15.21 -2.93
CA GLY A 26 34.34 16.50 -3.15
C GLY A 26 33.73 17.03 -1.83
N PRO A 27 33.55 18.36 -1.66
CA PRO A 27 33.24 18.99 -0.40
C PRO A 27 31.87 18.57 0.15
N GLU A 28 31.84 18.30 1.45
CA GLU A 28 30.65 18.10 2.24
C GLU A 28 29.71 19.31 2.13
N THR A 29 28.62 19.20 1.36
CA THR A 29 27.48 20.08 1.51
C THR A 29 26.54 19.46 2.51
N ALA A 30 26.47 20.10 3.64
CA ALA A 30 25.51 19.83 4.71
C ALA A 30 24.07 19.79 4.16
N GLY A 31 23.29 18.78 4.59
CA GLY A 31 21.85 18.83 4.59
C GLY A 31 21.14 18.16 3.42
N GLY A 32 21.43 16.91 3.14
CA GLY A 32 20.59 16.06 2.29
C GLY A 32 20.13 14.84 3.09
N GLY A 33 19.07 14.96 3.87
CA GLY A 33 18.35 13.79 4.37
C GLY A 33 17.96 12.94 3.18
N SER A 34 18.51 11.72 3.08
CA SER A 34 18.13 10.77 2.07
C SER A 34 16.62 10.55 2.16
N ASN A 35 15.90 10.65 1.04
CA ASN A 35 14.46 10.30 0.97
C ASN A 35 14.19 8.85 1.43
N ALA A 36 15.22 8.04 1.59
CA ALA A 36 15.15 6.71 2.19
C ALA A 36 14.78 6.75 3.69
N ASP A 37 15.06 7.86 4.39
CA ASP A 37 14.65 8.02 5.79
C ASP A 37 13.15 8.37 5.95
N LEU A 38 12.51 8.85 4.90
CA LEU A 38 11.07 9.16 4.90
C LEU A 38 10.20 7.93 4.60
N VAL A 39 10.76 6.87 4.03
CA VAL A 39 10.09 5.59 3.80
C VAL A 39 10.61 4.58 4.82
N ARG A 40 10.46 4.87 6.10
CA ARG A 40 10.58 3.83 7.12
C ARG A 40 9.38 2.91 7.00
N ASN A 41 9.50 1.93 6.11
CA ASN A 41 8.73 0.72 6.29
C ASN A 41 9.26 0.09 7.60
N PRO A 42 8.48 0.06 8.70
CA PRO A 42 8.97 -0.44 9.98
C PRO A 42 9.30 -1.92 9.98
N VAL A 43 9.13 -2.59 8.85
CA VAL A 43 9.45 -4.00 8.63
C VAL A 43 10.58 -4.10 7.60
N SER A 44 11.79 -3.73 7.99
CA SER A 44 12.97 -4.23 7.32
C SER A 44 13.11 -5.72 7.66
N ALA A 45 13.14 -6.60 6.65
CA ALA A 45 13.10 -8.05 6.82
C ALA A 45 14.25 -8.63 7.69
N ASN A 46 15.20 -7.81 8.10
CA ASN A 46 16.39 -8.20 8.87
C ASN A 46 16.50 -7.52 10.25
N GLN A 47 15.50 -6.74 10.70
CA GLN A 47 15.49 -6.22 12.06
C GLN A 47 14.34 -6.86 12.84
N PRO A 48 14.57 -7.27 14.11
CA PRO A 48 13.48 -7.69 14.98
C PRO A 48 12.42 -6.58 15.01
N LEU A 49 11.17 -6.96 14.80
CA LEU A 49 10.06 -6.03 14.87
C LEU A 49 10.07 -5.38 16.26
N ASP A 50 10.31 -4.08 16.33
CA ASP A 50 10.20 -3.35 17.60
C ASP A 50 8.71 -3.23 17.95
N THR A 51 8.22 -4.25 18.66
CA THR A 51 6.82 -4.32 19.11
C THR A 51 6.46 -3.25 20.13
N THR A 52 7.44 -2.46 20.61
CA THR A 52 7.19 -1.37 21.55
C THR A 52 6.71 -0.10 20.87
N LYS A 53 6.82 -0.01 19.54
CA LYS A 53 6.42 1.16 18.72
C LYS A 53 5.54 0.73 17.55
N LEU A 54 4.33 0.30 17.84
CA LEU A 54 3.38 -0.13 16.81
C LEU A 54 2.08 0.67 16.88
N ALA A 55 1.62 1.12 15.70
CA ALA A 55 0.23 1.50 15.52
C ALA A 55 -0.64 0.24 15.52
N ARG A 56 -1.83 0.32 16.06
CA ARG A 56 -2.79 -0.79 16.07
C ARG A 56 -4.20 -0.27 15.83
N ILE A 57 -4.84 -0.84 14.83
CA ILE A 57 -6.23 -0.54 14.53
C ILE A 57 -7.14 -1.56 15.22
N THR A 58 -8.12 -1.08 15.98
CA THR A 58 -9.16 -1.92 16.60
C THR A 58 -10.51 -1.38 16.18
N TYR A 59 -11.27 -2.17 15.44
CA TYR A 59 -12.60 -1.81 15.00
C TYR A 59 -13.63 -2.10 16.09
N GLU A 60 -14.67 -1.25 16.21
CA GLU A 60 -15.84 -1.53 17.05
C GLU A 60 -16.58 -2.77 16.53
N GLN A 61 -16.69 -2.88 15.20
CA GLN A 61 -17.18 -4.06 14.49
C GLN A 61 -16.54 -4.17 13.11
N THR A 62 -16.28 -5.39 12.69
CA THR A 62 -15.65 -5.70 11.39
C THR A 62 -16.65 -6.10 10.32
N GLU A 63 -17.90 -6.36 10.70
CA GLU A 63 -18.97 -6.74 9.79
C GLU A 63 -20.20 -5.87 10.04
N TYR A 64 -20.86 -5.49 8.96
CA TYR A 64 -22.16 -4.83 9.00
C TYR A 64 -23.13 -5.56 8.07
N ASP A 65 -24.27 -5.98 8.64
CA ASP A 65 -25.36 -6.54 7.88
C ASP A 65 -26.38 -5.43 7.58
N PHE A 66 -26.50 -5.08 6.29
CA PHE A 66 -27.43 -4.06 5.85
C PHE A 66 -28.87 -4.61 5.67
N GLY A 67 -29.09 -5.92 5.98
CA GLY A 67 -30.40 -6.55 5.84
C GLY A 67 -30.84 -6.68 4.38
N GLN A 68 -32.07 -6.29 4.09
CA GLN A 68 -32.65 -6.33 2.75
C GLN A 68 -32.85 -4.91 2.21
N VAL A 69 -32.31 -4.65 1.03
CA VAL A 69 -32.46 -3.40 0.27
C VAL A 69 -32.94 -3.71 -1.14
N ASN A 70 -33.46 -2.72 -1.87
CA ASN A 70 -33.81 -2.91 -3.26
C ASN A 70 -32.61 -2.62 -4.16
N GLU A 71 -32.58 -3.22 -5.33
CA GLU A 71 -31.58 -2.93 -6.37
C GLU A 71 -31.62 -1.44 -6.73
N GLY A 72 -30.46 -0.80 -6.85
CA GLY A 72 -30.28 0.62 -7.11
C GLY A 72 -30.16 1.48 -5.86
N GLU A 73 -30.40 0.94 -4.65
CA GLU A 73 -30.18 1.68 -3.42
C GLU A 73 -28.70 1.82 -3.08
N LEU A 74 -28.33 2.95 -2.49
CA LEU A 74 -26.99 3.21 -1.98
C LEU A 74 -26.90 2.83 -0.51
N VAL A 75 -26.16 1.76 -0.19
CA VAL A 75 -25.86 1.37 1.18
C VAL A 75 -24.62 2.10 1.65
N THR A 76 -24.73 2.85 2.75
CA THR A 76 -23.60 3.54 3.37
C THR A 76 -23.46 3.10 4.82
N TYR A 77 -22.22 2.71 5.19
CA TYR A 77 -21.92 2.38 6.57
C TYR A 77 -20.54 2.89 6.97
N LYS A 78 -20.38 3.26 8.25
CA LYS A 78 -19.16 3.79 8.84
C LYS A 78 -18.61 2.80 9.85
N PHE A 79 -17.51 2.15 9.49
CA PHE A 79 -16.77 1.27 10.39
C PHE A 79 -15.89 2.13 11.30
N LYS A 80 -16.31 2.30 12.53
CA LYS A 80 -15.53 3.04 13.53
C LYS A 80 -14.37 2.19 14.04
N PHE A 81 -13.25 2.85 14.29
CA PHE A 81 -12.08 2.22 14.86
C PHE A 81 -11.32 3.16 15.81
N THR A 82 -10.47 2.58 16.63
CA THR A 82 -9.57 3.28 17.55
C THR A 82 -8.12 2.86 17.27
N ASN A 83 -7.20 3.80 17.33
CA ASN A 83 -5.78 3.49 17.39
C ASN A 83 -5.43 3.03 18.82
N THR A 84 -5.37 1.73 19.03
CA THR A 84 -4.99 1.13 20.32
C THR A 84 -3.48 0.88 20.43
N GLY A 85 -2.71 1.37 19.45
CA GLY A 85 -1.26 1.36 19.47
C GLY A 85 -0.68 2.53 20.26
N ASN A 86 0.64 2.65 20.27
CA ASN A 86 1.37 3.68 20.99
C ASN A 86 2.10 4.68 20.08
N VAL A 87 1.91 4.56 18.77
CA VAL A 87 2.37 5.53 17.76
C VAL A 87 1.21 5.95 16.86
N PRO A 88 1.30 7.08 16.15
CA PRO A 88 0.25 7.51 15.23
C PRO A 88 -0.07 6.44 14.18
N LEU A 89 -1.36 6.20 13.96
CA LEU A 89 -1.89 5.30 12.95
C LEU A 89 -2.14 6.06 11.66
N THR A 90 -1.54 5.63 10.57
CA THR A 90 -1.75 6.18 9.23
C THR A 90 -2.36 5.11 8.34
N ILE A 91 -3.53 5.40 7.76
CA ILE A 91 -4.13 4.55 6.74
C ILE A 91 -3.51 4.92 5.40
N LEU A 92 -2.89 3.95 4.76
CA LEU A 92 -2.19 4.14 3.50
C LEU A 92 -3.13 3.92 2.30
N LYS A 93 -4.09 3.02 2.46
CA LYS A 93 -5.02 2.65 1.39
C LYS A 93 -6.24 1.91 1.95
N ALA A 94 -7.40 2.17 1.36
CA ALA A 94 -8.57 1.31 1.50
C ALA A 94 -9.07 0.93 0.10
N ARG A 95 -9.41 -0.34 -0.11
CA ARG A 95 -9.90 -0.83 -1.40
C ARG A 95 -10.96 -1.90 -1.21
N SER A 96 -11.95 -1.90 -2.07
CA SER A 96 -12.93 -2.98 -2.14
C SER A 96 -12.56 -4.00 -3.21
N SER A 97 -13.06 -5.22 -3.04
CA SER A 97 -12.94 -6.30 -4.02
C SER A 97 -13.68 -6.04 -5.34
N CYS A 98 -14.60 -5.05 -5.38
CA CYS A 98 -15.32 -4.65 -6.59
C CYS A 98 -15.40 -3.12 -6.69
N GLY A 99 -15.50 -2.59 -7.91
CA GLY A 99 -15.71 -1.15 -8.14
C GLY A 99 -17.08 -0.61 -7.70
N CYS A 100 -17.98 -1.49 -7.24
CA CYS A 100 -19.32 -1.12 -6.75
C CYS A 100 -19.31 -0.62 -5.29
N THR A 101 -18.18 -0.70 -4.61
CA THR A 101 -18.01 -0.19 -3.23
C THR A 101 -16.81 0.74 -3.19
N VAL A 102 -17.05 1.97 -2.77
CA VAL A 102 -16.01 3.00 -2.64
C VAL A 102 -15.76 3.22 -1.15
N PRO A 103 -14.58 2.89 -0.64
CA PRO A 103 -14.19 3.21 0.72
C PRO A 103 -13.59 4.63 0.80
N GLU A 104 -13.97 5.35 1.86
CA GLU A 104 -13.36 6.61 2.27
C GLU A 104 -12.72 6.43 3.64
N TYR A 105 -11.59 7.07 3.91
CA TYR A 105 -10.84 6.93 5.15
C TYR A 105 -10.11 8.22 5.50
N PRO A 106 -9.72 8.43 6.79
CA PRO A 106 -8.92 9.59 7.19
C PRO A 106 -7.53 9.57 6.56
N GLU A 107 -7.12 10.69 5.97
CA GLU A 107 -5.78 10.87 5.39
C GLU A 107 -4.77 11.31 6.46
N GLU A 108 -5.24 11.98 7.52
CA GLU A 108 -4.40 12.45 8.61
C GLU A 108 -4.04 11.31 9.59
N PRO A 109 -2.83 11.32 10.15
CA PRO A 109 -2.43 10.36 11.17
C PRO A 109 -3.29 10.47 12.43
N ILE A 110 -3.78 9.34 12.92
CA ILE A 110 -4.61 9.25 14.12
C ILE A 110 -3.73 8.97 15.33
N PRO A 111 -3.70 9.85 16.34
CA PRO A 111 -2.84 9.68 17.51
C PRO A 111 -3.23 8.44 18.33
N PRO A 112 -2.35 7.94 19.21
CA PRO A 112 -2.69 6.89 20.17
C PRO A 112 -3.94 7.22 20.97
N GLY A 113 -4.89 6.28 21.04
CA GLY A 113 -6.20 6.48 21.66
C GLY A 113 -7.20 7.28 20.82
N GLY A 114 -6.77 7.86 19.69
CA GLY A 114 -7.65 8.56 18.76
C GLY A 114 -8.55 7.60 17.98
N THR A 115 -9.69 8.12 17.50
CA THR A 115 -10.68 7.37 16.74
C THR A 115 -10.76 7.85 15.30
N GLY A 116 -11.21 6.97 14.41
CA GLY A 116 -11.48 7.27 13.01
C GLY A 116 -12.60 6.37 12.47
N GLU A 117 -12.95 6.56 11.21
CA GLU A 117 -13.97 5.77 10.54
C GLU A 117 -13.60 5.44 9.09
N ILE A 118 -13.90 4.23 8.66
CA ILE A 118 -13.88 3.83 7.25
C ILE A 118 -15.31 3.88 6.76
N THR A 119 -15.62 4.83 5.89
CA THR A 119 -16.96 4.94 5.28
C THR A 119 -16.99 4.06 4.03
N ALA A 120 -17.90 3.09 4.02
CA ALA A 120 -18.13 2.20 2.88
C ALA A 120 -19.42 2.61 2.17
N LYS A 121 -19.34 2.93 0.87
CA LYS A 121 -20.49 3.27 0.02
C LYS A 121 -20.66 2.18 -1.03
N PHE A 122 -21.69 1.36 -0.91
CA PHE A 122 -21.99 0.27 -1.84
C PHE A 122 -23.20 0.61 -2.71
N ASN A 123 -22.99 0.77 -4.01
CA ASN A 123 -24.06 0.91 -4.99
C ASN A 123 -24.58 -0.48 -5.37
N THR A 124 -25.88 -0.70 -5.15
CA THR A 124 -26.53 -1.98 -5.44
C THR A 124 -27.07 -2.08 -6.87
N GLU A 125 -26.89 -1.08 -7.71
CA GLU A 125 -27.29 -1.11 -9.12
C GLU A 125 -26.66 -2.29 -9.86
N GLY A 126 -27.49 -3.09 -10.55
CA GLY A 126 -27.05 -4.31 -11.22
C GLY A 126 -26.59 -5.42 -10.25
N ARG A 127 -27.00 -5.36 -8.98
CA ARG A 127 -26.68 -6.36 -7.95
C ARG A 127 -27.96 -6.92 -7.36
N THR A 128 -28.02 -8.26 -7.29
CA THR A 128 -29.20 -8.96 -6.71
C THR A 128 -28.72 -10.10 -5.82
N ASN A 129 -29.61 -10.61 -4.99
CA ASN A 129 -29.37 -11.71 -4.07
C ASN A 129 -28.38 -11.38 -2.94
N GLU A 130 -27.78 -12.39 -2.35
CA GLU A 130 -26.78 -12.20 -1.28
C GLU A 130 -25.57 -11.43 -1.78
N GLN A 131 -25.19 -10.40 -1.04
CA GLN A 131 -24.03 -9.58 -1.30
C GLN A 131 -23.07 -9.64 -0.12
N LYS A 132 -21.76 -9.80 -0.43
CA LYS A 132 -20.66 -9.66 0.51
C LYS A 132 -19.59 -8.78 -0.12
N LYS A 133 -19.26 -7.67 0.52
CA LYS A 133 -18.28 -6.71 0.03
C LYS A 133 -17.20 -6.53 1.07
N ILE A 134 -16.03 -7.05 0.78
CA ILE A 134 -14.86 -6.93 1.65
C ILE A 134 -14.11 -5.66 1.27
N ILE A 135 -13.73 -4.91 2.28
CA ILE A 135 -12.89 -3.72 2.17
C ILE A 135 -11.58 -4.03 2.89
N HIS A 136 -10.52 -4.04 2.13
CA HIS A 136 -9.15 -4.21 2.63
C HIS A 136 -8.58 -2.85 3.00
N VAL A 137 -8.06 -2.74 4.21
CA VAL A 137 -7.46 -1.52 4.76
C VAL A 137 -6.00 -1.78 5.03
N THR A 138 -5.13 -1.04 4.34
CA THR A 138 -3.67 -1.09 4.54
C THR A 138 -3.24 0.10 5.38
N ALA A 139 -2.51 -0.15 6.45
CA ALA A 139 -2.04 0.87 7.40
C ALA A 139 -0.61 0.55 7.87
N ASN A 140 -0.01 1.48 8.61
CA ASN A 140 1.29 1.29 9.26
C ASN A 140 1.23 0.40 10.52
N THR A 141 0.40 -0.62 10.48
CA THR A 141 0.18 -1.59 11.56
C THR A 141 0.90 -2.92 11.30
N TYR A 142 0.87 -3.81 12.28
CA TYR A 142 1.30 -5.19 12.09
C TYR A 142 0.21 -6.16 12.61
N PRO A 143 -0.37 -6.99 11.72
CA PRO A 143 -0.20 -7.01 10.27
C PRO A 143 -0.62 -5.69 9.60
N SER A 144 -0.03 -5.38 8.44
CA SER A 144 -0.27 -4.12 7.72
C SER A 144 -1.62 -4.05 7.01
N GLU A 145 -2.28 -5.18 6.83
CA GLU A 145 -3.60 -5.27 6.19
C GLU A 145 -4.63 -5.84 7.18
N THR A 146 -5.77 -5.15 7.25
CA THR A 146 -6.98 -5.58 7.95
C THR A 146 -8.15 -5.50 6.99
N SER A 147 -9.32 -6.02 7.38
CA SER A 147 -10.51 -5.95 6.53
C SER A 147 -11.77 -5.75 7.33
N VAL A 148 -12.74 -5.07 6.70
CA VAL A 148 -14.12 -4.97 7.17
C VAL A 148 -15.07 -5.41 6.05
N MET A 149 -16.31 -5.78 6.39
CA MET A 149 -17.23 -6.38 5.44
C MET A 149 -18.65 -5.83 5.57
N LEU A 150 -19.25 -5.49 4.42
CA LEU A 150 -20.68 -5.31 4.27
C LEU A 150 -21.30 -6.62 3.79
N LYS A 151 -22.43 -7.04 4.38
CA LYS A 151 -23.22 -8.18 3.93
C LYS A 151 -24.70 -7.87 3.99
N GLY A 152 -25.48 -8.55 3.18
CA GLY A 152 -26.94 -8.41 3.14
C GLY A 152 -27.54 -8.93 1.84
N PHE A 153 -28.82 -8.69 1.64
CA PHE A 153 -29.58 -9.17 0.49
C PHE A 153 -30.14 -8.02 -0.33
N VAL A 154 -29.92 -8.06 -1.64
CA VAL A 154 -30.46 -7.10 -2.60
C VAL A 154 -31.61 -7.75 -3.36
N LYS A 155 -32.82 -7.18 -3.20
CA LYS A 155 -34.02 -7.61 -3.93
C LYS A 155 -33.95 -7.11 -5.35
N PRO A 156 -34.16 -7.97 -6.37
CA PRO A 156 -34.27 -7.50 -7.74
C PRO A 156 -35.49 -6.57 -7.85
N THR A 157 -35.30 -5.43 -8.49
CA THR A 157 -36.41 -4.60 -8.95
C THR A 157 -37.05 -5.33 -10.14
N GLY A 158 -38.22 -5.90 -9.95
CA GLY A 158 -38.96 -6.57 -11.01
C GLY A 158 -39.19 -5.61 -12.18
N LYS A 159 -38.64 -5.97 -13.35
CA LYS A 159 -39.08 -5.41 -14.63
C LYS A 159 -40.31 -6.16 -15.09
#